data_a15b7ba4869eaccf496ad88ba418fefc
#
_entry.id   a15b7ba4869eaccf496ad88ba418fefc
#
_cell.length_a   1.000
_cell.length_b   1.000
_cell.length_c   1.000
_cell.angle_alpha   90.00
_cell.angle_beta   90.00
_cell.angle_gamma   90.00
#
_symmetry.space_group_name_H-M   'P 1'
#
loop_
_entity.id
_entity.type
_entity.pdbx_description
1 polymer ?
#
loop_
_entity_poly.entity_id
_entity_poly.type
_entity_poly.pdbx_seq_one_letter_code
_entity_poly.pdbx_strand_id
1 'polypeptide(L)'
;MLNKVGRDIPTNIPALEGREVYQGEFAIEPKAHRAGKPVHMSRVGTNKVLVSIDEAIEKAGVKDGMTLSFHHHLRNGDYVMKMVMERVQAKGIKDITIASSSLSPCHEFLVEMIQDGTVTAIETSGLRDRLGKFLTQNPGVLKRPVVIRSHGGRARAIESGEVHIDVAFMGAPTADPRGNATGRMGKSACGALGYAKVDSHYADTTVIITDNLVDYVHNYAIPQTDVDYVVEVESIGDPEGIASGAVGFTKNPIQIKIAELAGEFLDQAGIIKDLSLIHI
;
A
#
# COMPACT_ATOMS: atom_id res chain seq x y z
N MET A 1 21.13 23.09 -6.84
CA MET A 1 20.54 23.51 -5.53
C MET A 1 20.80 22.41 -4.52
N LEU A 2 21.33 22.75 -3.33
CA LEU A 2 21.53 21.75 -2.28
C LEU A 2 20.22 21.48 -1.53
N ASN A 3 19.89 20.21 -1.34
CA ASN A 3 18.80 19.83 -0.46
C ASN A 3 19.25 19.79 1.01
N LYS A 4 18.31 19.55 1.96
CA LYS A 4 18.61 19.53 3.40
C LYS A 4 19.59 18.42 3.83
N VAL A 5 19.82 17.40 3.00
CA VAL A 5 20.82 16.35 3.26
C VAL A 5 22.14 16.56 2.50
N GLY A 6 22.37 17.76 1.97
CA GLY A 6 23.62 18.16 1.32
C GLY A 6 23.84 17.61 -0.09
N ARG A 7 22.83 17.09 -0.75
CA ARG A 7 22.92 16.62 -2.15
C ARG A 7 22.58 17.75 -3.11
N ASP A 8 23.34 17.82 -4.20
CA ASP A 8 23.02 18.75 -5.27
C ASP A 8 21.87 18.20 -6.12
N ILE A 9 20.80 18.98 -6.19
CA ILE A 9 19.63 18.68 -7.01
C ILE A 9 19.77 19.43 -8.33
N PRO A 10 19.74 18.73 -9.48
CA PRO A 10 19.78 19.37 -10.79
C PRO A 10 18.60 20.36 -10.93
N THR A 11 18.93 21.60 -11.31
CA THR A 11 17.91 22.66 -11.53
C THR A 11 17.74 22.98 -13.02
N ASN A 12 18.54 22.35 -13.87
CA ASN A 12 18.58 22.58 -15.32
C ASN A 12 17.78 21.53 -16.13
N ILE A 13 16.82 20.88 -15.51
CA ILE A 13 15.93 19.93 -16.20
C ILE A 13 14.61 20.63 -16.50
N PRO A 14 14.33 20.99 -17.78
CA PRO A 14 13.14 21.75 -18.12
C PRO A 14 11.82 21.13 -17.66
N ALA A 15 11.74 19.80 -17.69
CA ALA A 15 10.55 19.05 -17.25
C ALA A 15 10.25 19.18 -15.74
N LEU A 16 11.22 19.66 -14.95
CA LEU A 16 11.07 19.87 -13.51
C LEU A 16 10.86 21.34 -13.15
N GLU A 17 10.84 22.24 -14.13
CA GLU A 17 10.61 23.66 -13.90
C GLU A 17 9.25 23.88 -13.23
N GLY A 18 9.24 24.63 -12.14
CA GLY A 18 8.03 24.87 -11.34
C GLY A 18 7.52 23.66 -10.54
N ARG A 19 8.25 22.56 -10.52
CA ARG A 19 7.91 21.37 -9.73
C ARG A 19 8.51 21.43 -8.35
N GLU A 20 7.79 20.91 -7.38
CA GLU A 20 8.28 20.70 -6.03
C GLU A 20 9.29 19.54 -6.01
N VAL A 21 10.48 19.79 -5.46
CA VAL A 21 11.55 18.79 -5.39
C VAL A 21 11.58 18.18 -3.99
N TYR A 22 11.61 16.87 -3.90
CA TYR A 22 11.77 16.18 -2.63
C TYR A 22 13.10 16.52 -1.97
N GLN A 23 13.04 17.10 -0.76
CA GLN A 23 14.21 17.64 -0.05
C GLN A 23 14.91 16.60 0.84
N GLY A 24 14.42 15.38 0.92
CA GLY A 24 14.95 14.29 1.73
C GLY A 24 14.01 13.91 2.89
N GLU A 25 14.29 12.77 3.52
CA GLU A 25 13.46 12.17 4.56
C GLU A 25 13.18 13.08 5.77
N PHE A 26 14.13 13.95 6.10
CA PHE A 26 14.03 14.83 7.28
C PHE A 26 13.78 16.30 6.90
N ALA A 27 13.42 16.56 5.66
CA ALA A 27 13.16 17.91 5.19
C ALA A 27 11.77 18.42 5.56
N ILE A 28 10.83 17.49 5.72
CA ILE A 28 9.45 17.77 6.12
C ILE A 28 9.39 17.66 7.64
N GLU A 29 9.14 18.79 8.29
CA GLU A 29 8.83 18.78 9.72
C GLU A 29 7.35 18.44 9.87
N PRO A 30 6.99 17.39 10.62
CA PRO A 30 5.59 17.08 10.90
C PRO A 30 4.91 18.29 11.55
N LYS A 31 3.79 18.73 11.02
CA LYS A 31 3.06 19.89 11.54
C LYS A 31 2.55 19.69 12.96
N ALA A 32 2.39 18.43 13.37
CA ALA A 32 2.02 18.04 14.72
C ALA A 32 2.52 16.62 15.00
N HIS A 33 2.88 16.33 16.25
CA HIS A 33 3.07 14.95 16.69
C HIS A 33 1.75 14.20 16.59
N ARG A 34 1.73 13.13 15.82
CA ARG A 34 0.51 12.35 15.62
C ARG A 34 0.56 11.11 16.52
N ALA A 35 -0.31 11.09 17.51
CA ALA A 35 -0.42 9.96 18.44
C ALA A 35 -1.30 8.80 17.92
N GLY A 36 -1.61 8.80 16.62
CA GLY A 36 -2.60 7.92 16.03
C GLY A 36 -4.02 8.51 16.09
N LYS A 37 -4.95 7.90 15.38
CA LYS A 37 -6.35 8.32 15.46
C LYS A 37 -7.01 7.83 16.76
N PRO A 38 -8.07 8.49 17.23
CA PRO A 38 -8.82 8.00 18.37
C PRO A 38 -9.36 6.59 18.12
N VAL A 39 -9.29 5.75 19.15
CA VAL A 39 -9.86 4.41 19.12
C VAL A 39 -11.39 4.52 19.14
N HIS A 40 -12.04 4.00 18.11
CA HIS A 40 -13.48 3.95 18.03
C HIS A 40 -13.99 2.64 18.64
N MET A 41 -14.49 2.71 19.89
CA MET A 41 -15.11 1.56 20.52
C MET A 41 -16.46 1.24 19.88
N SER A 42 -16.57 0.08 19.27
CA SER A 42 -17.85 -0.41 18.79
C SER A 42 -18.73 -0.83 19.96
N ARG A 43 -19.97 -0.34 20.00
CA ARG A 43 -20.97 -0.84 20.95
C ARG A 43 -21.41 -2.25 20.56
N VAL A 44 -21.94 -3.00 21.51
CA VAL A 44 -22.58 -4.29 21.22
C VAL A 44 -23.62 -4.10 20.11
N GLY A 45 -23.55 -4.93 19.07
CA GLY A 45 -24.44 -4.83 17.91
C GLY A 45 -24.06 -3.80 16.85
N THR A 46 -22.95 -3.07 16.99
CA THR A 46 -22.46 -2.18 15.92
C THR A 46 -22.14 -2.98 14.66
N ASN A 47 -22.75 -2.57 13.57
CA ASN A 47 -22.47 -3.08 12.23
C ASN A 47 -21.84 -1.96 11.40
N LYS A 48 -20.61 -2.19 10.89
CA LYS A 48 -19.87 -1.25 10.04
C LYS A 48 -19.98 -1.58 8.56
N VAL A 49 -20.74 -2.61 8.21
CA VAL A 49 -20.90 -3.08 6.83
C VAL A 49 -21.70 -2.07 6.03
N LEU A 50 -21.17 -1.67 4.91
CA LEU A 50 -21.79 -0.83 3.90
C LEU A 50 -22.16 -1.67 2.68
N VAL A 51 -23.13 -1.19 1.91
CA VAL A 51 -23.66 -1.94 0.75
C VAL A 51 -22.73 -1.91 -0.47
N SER A 52 -21.82 -0.93 -0.54
CA SER A 52 -20.96 -0.77 -1.72
C SER A 52 -19.70 0.07 -1.45
N ILE A 53 -18.73 -0.04 -2.35
CA ILE A 53 -17.55 0.82 -2.37
C ILE A 53 -17.96 2.29 -2.62
N ASP A 54 -19.01 2.54 -3.41
CA ASP A 54 -19.51 3.90 -3.65
C ASP A 54 -20.00 4.56 -2.37
N GLU A 55 -20.77 3.82 -1.56
CA GLU A 55 -21.19 4.30 -0.24
C GLU A 55 -19.98 4.54 0.68
N ALA A 56 -18.97 3.67 0.63
CA ALA A 56 -17.77 3.84 1.43
C ALA A 56 -16.98 5.09 1.04
N ILE A 57 -16.85 5.38 -0.27
CA ILE A 57 -16.22 6.60 -0.79
C ILE A 57 -16.97 7.84 -0.30
N GLU A 58 -18.30 7.81 -0.35
CA GLU A 58 -19.14 8.94 0.10
C GLU A 58 -19.04 9.15 1.61
N LYS A 59 -19.15 8.09 2.41
CA LYS A 59 -19.08 8.17 3.89
C LYS A 59 -17.67 8.53 4.37
N ALA A 60 -16.63 8.09 3.70
CA ALA A 60 -15.26 8.50 3.96
C ALA A 60 -14.97 9.95 3.51
N GLY A 61 -15.90 10.57 2.78
CA GLY A 61 -15.78 11.95 2.31
C GLY A 61 -14.64 12.15 1.32
N VAL A 62 -14.35 11.16 0.46
CA VAL A 62 -13.27 11.24 -0.52
C VAL A 62 -13.50 12.40 -1.47
N LYS A 63 -12.50 13.25 -1.64
CA LYS A 63 -12.54 14.46 -2.45
C LYS A 63 -11.18 14.79 -3.06
N ASP A 64 -11.15 15.78 -3.93
CA ASP A 64 -9.93 16.27 -4.57
C ASP A 64 -8.82 16.59 -3.56
N GLY A 65 -7.60 16.25 -3.91
CA GLY A 65 -6.40 16.53 -3.13
C GLY A 65 -6.09 15.53 -2.02
N MET A 66 -6.94 14.54 -1.79
CA MET A 66 -6.74 13.55 -0.72
C MET A 66 -5.65 12.53 -1.05
N THR A 67 -5.07 11.98 0.00
CA THR A 67 -4.16 10.84 -0.04
C THR A 67 -4.92 9.56 0.28
N LEU A 68 -5.00 8.67 -0.71
CA LEU A 68 -5.62 7.34 -0.56
C LEU A 68 -4.53 6.29 -0.41
N SER A 69 -4.64 5.47 0.63
CA SER A 69 -3.70 4.41 0.91
C SER A 69 -4.24 3.05 0.48
N PHE A 70 -3.33 2.27 -0.10
CA PHE A 70 -3.53 0.88 -0.48
C PHE A 70 -2.32 0.04 -0.07
N HIS A 71 -2.50 -1.27 0.04
CA HIS A 71 -1.42 -2.14 0.46
C HIS A 71 -1.18 -3.31 -0.50
N HIS A 72 0.09 -3.66 -0.73
CA HIS A 72 0.50 -4.65 -1.73
C HIS A 72 0.43 -6.12 -1.26
N HIS A 73 -0.20 -6.42 -0.12
CA HIS A 73 -0.25 -7.81 0.37
C HIS A 73 -1.03 -8.77 -0.54
N LEU A 74 -1.90 -8.25 -1.40
CA LEU A 74 -2.54 -9.00 -2.49
C LEU A 74 -1.64 -9.15 -3.73
N ARG A 75 -0.45 -8.55 -3.71
CA ARG A 75 0.58 -8.66 -4.76
C ARG A 75 0.08 -8.33 -6.15
N ASN A 76 0.39 -9.18 -7.15
CA ASN A 76 -0.07 -9.01 -8.52
C ASN A 76 -1.52 -9.49 -8.75
N GLY A 77 -2.15 -10.04 -7.72
CA GLY A 77 -3.56 -10.42 -7.74
C GLY A 77 -4.52 -9.36 -7.22
N ASP A 78 -4.05 -8.13 -6.92
CA ASP A 78 -4.88 -7.10 -6.30
C ASP A 78 -5.96 -6.56 -7.25
N TYR A 79 -7.23 -6.63 -6.82
CA TYR A 79 -8.37 -5.97 -7.45
C TYR A 79 -8.85 -4.73 -6.69
N VAL A 80 -8.47 -4.58 -5.42
CA VAL A 80 -9.03 -3.56 -4.51
C VAL A 80 -8.71 -2.17 -5.00
N MET A 81 -7.44 -1.87 -5.32
CA MET A 81 -7.06 -0.55 -5.79
C MET A 81 -7.83 -0.16 -7.06
N LYS A 82 -7.95 -1.08 -8.02
CA LYS A 82 -8.67 -0.83 -9.27
C LYS A 82 -10.15 -0.55 -9.01
N MET A 83 -10.81 -1.40 -8.23
CA MET A 83 -12.23 -1.22 -7.90
C MET A 83 -12.53 0.12 -7.25
N VAL A 84 -11.68 0.58 -6.35
CA VAL A 84 -11.85 1.88 -5.68
C VAL A 84 -11.55 3.03 -6.65
N MET A 85 -10.41 2.97 -7.33
CA MET A 85 -9.96 4.08 -8.17
C MET A 85 -10.83 4.31 -9.40
N GLU A 86 -11.41 3.27 -9.99
CA GLU A 86 -12.40 3.40 -11.08
C GLU A 86 -13.65 4.19 -10.61
N ARG A 87 -14.10 3.98 -9.37
CA ARG A 87 -15.22 4.72 -8.78
C ARG A 87 -14.85 6.16 -8.44
N VAL A 88 -13.66 6.38 -7.91
CA VAL A 88 -13.10 7.72 -7.67
C VAL A 88 -13.07 8.51 -8.99
N GLN A 89 -12.55 7.90 -10.07
CA GLN A 89 -12.51 8.51 -11.40
C GLN A 89 -13.92 8.78 -11.96
N ALA A 90 -14.83 7.81 -11.84
CA ALA A 90 -16.22 7.94 -12.31
C ALA A 90 -17.00 9.06 -11.58
N LYS A 91 -16.66 9.34 -10.31
CA LYS A 91 -17.22 10.47 -9.55
C LYS A 91 -16.57 11.82 -9.93
N GLY A 92 -15.61 11.82 -10.84
CA GLY A 92 -14.91 13.03 -11.28
C GLY A 92 -13.92 13.60 -10.26
N ILE A 93 -13.58 12.84 -9.22
CA ILE A 93 -12.62 13.24 -8.19
C ILE A 93 -11.21 13.25 -8.81
N LYS A 94 -10.46 14.30 -8.54
CA LYS A 94 -9.14 14.56 -9.13
C LYS A 94 -8.09 14.84 -8.05
N ASP A 95 -6.83 14.95 -8.48
CA ASP A 95 -5.72 15.36 -7.63
C ASP A 95 -5.39 14.38 -6.48
N ILE A 96 -5.65 13.11 -6.69
CA ILE A 96 -5.39 12.07 -5.68
C ILE A 96 -3.90 11.75 -5.58
N THR A 97 -3.41 11.66 -4.35
CA THR A 97 -2.13 11.04 -4.03
C THR A 97 -2.33 9.56 -3.71
N ILE A 98 -1.66 8.68 -4.45
CA ILE A 98 -1.62 7.25 -4.14
C ILE A 98 -0.49 6.98 -3.15
N ALA A 99 -0.83 6.56 -1.95
CA ALA A 99 0.12 6.11 -0.93
C ALA A 99 0.06 4.59 -0.81
N SER A 100 0.76 3.88 -1.69
CA SER A 100 0.78 2.41 -1.70
C SER A 100 2.14 1.87 -1.28
N SER A 101 2.14 0.76 -0.53
CA SER A 101 3.39 0.13 -0.10
C SER A 101 4.20 -0.49 -1.25
N SER A 102 3.57 -0.84 -2.38
CA SER A 102 4.25 -1.21 -3.65
C SER A 102 3.23 -1.25 -4.78
N LEU A 103 3.67 -0.96 -5.98
CA LEU A 103 2.86 -1.00 -7.19
C LEU A 103 3.39 -2.10 -8.13
N SER A 104 2.52 -3.05 -8.43
CA SER A 104 2.74 -4.26 -9.25
C SER A 104 2.16 -4.07 -10.66
N PRO A 105 2.40 -4.99 -11.62
CA PRO A 105 1.83 -4.91 -12.97
C PRO A 105 0.30 -4.75 -13.00
N CYS A 106 -0.44 -5.35 -12.07
CA CYS A 106 -1.90 -5.19 -11.98
C CYS A 106 -2.37 -3.74 -11.76
N HIS A 107 -1.47 -2.83 -11.40
CA HIS A 107 -1.74 -1.41 -11.18
C HIS A 107 -1.43 -0.53 -12.41
N GLU A 108 -1.20 -1.11 -13.59
CA GLU A 108 -0.90 -0.37 -14.83
C GLU A 108 -2.02 0.60 -15.25
N PHE A 109 -3.26 0.36 -14.85
CA PHE A 109 -4.40 1.25 -15.08
C PHE A 109 -4.18 2.67 -14.52
N LEU A 110 -3.29 2.84 -13.55
CA LEU A 110 -2.94 4.15 -13.01
C LEU A 110 -2.30 5.08 -14.06
N VAL A 111 -1.74 4.55 -15.15
CA VAL A 111 -1.19 5.36 -16.25
C VAL A 111 -2.29 6.26 -16.83
N GLU A 112 -3.46 5.73 -17.10
CA GLU A 112 -4.60 6.48 -17.64
C GLU A 112 -5.12 7.51 -16.64
N MET A 113 -5.15 7.14 -15.35
CA MET A 113 -5.59 8.04 -14.27
C MET A 113 -4.59 9.17 -13.97
N ILE A 114 -3.32 8.97 -14.28
CA ILE A 114 -2.31 10.03 -14.22
C ILE A 114 -2.50 10.98 -15.41
N GLN A 115 -2.75 10.45 -16.61
CA GLN A 115 -2.93 11.26 -17.80
C GLN A 115 -4.18 12.15 -17.74
N ASP A 116 -5.24 11.70 -17.08
CA ASP A 116 -6.48 12.46 -16.94
C ASP A 116 -6.52 13.35 -15.68
N GLY A 117 -5.46 13.31 -14.84
CA GLY A 117 -5.34 14.12 -13.64
C GLY A 117 -6.11 13.60 -12.42
N THR A 118 -6.64 12.39 -12.47
CA THR A 118 -7.22 11.72 -11.30
C THR A 118 -6.13 11.44 -10.26
N VAL A 119 -4.97 10.94 -10.71
CA VAL A 119 -3.80 10.72 -9.86
C VAL A 119 -2.70 11.73 -10.22
N THR A 120 -2.22 12.48 -9.26
CA THR A 120 -1.21 13.53 -9.47
C THR A 120 0.05 13.36 -8.65
N ALA A 121 0.07 12.45 -7.69
CA ALA A 121 1.24 12.13 -6.89
C ALA A 121 1.25 10.66 -6.47
N ILE A 122 2.45 10.11 -6.28
CA ILE A 122 2.65 8.73 -5.85
C ILE A 122 3.72 8.69 -4.77
N GLU A 123 3.39 8.04 -3.65
CA GLU A 123 4.29 7.69 -2.56
C GLU A 123 4.27 6.17 -2.35
N THR A 124 5.41 5.50 -2.53
CA THR A 124 5.46 4.04 -2.56
C THR A 124 6.80 3.51 -2.07
N SER A 125 6.90 2.19 -1.85
CA SER A 125 8.18 1.50 -1.63
C SER A 125 8.68 0.77 -2.86
N GLY A 126 7.87 0.65 -3.90
CA GLY A 126 8.24 -0.03 -5.13
C GLY A 126 7.36 0.35 -6.30
N LEU A 127 8.01 0.50 -7.46
CA LEU A 127 7.37 0.88 -8.71
C LEU A 127 7.97 0.02 -9.82
N ARG A 128 7.14 -0.67 -10.59
CA ARG A 128 7.58 -1.68 -11.54
C ARG A 128 6.90 -1.56 -12.89
N ASP A 129 7.46 -2.25 -13.87
CA ASP A 129 6.91 -2.55 -15.19
C ASP A 129 6.43 -1.30 -15.98
N ARG A 130 5.26 -1.36 -16.60
CA ARG A 130 4.74 -0.30 -17.48
C ARG A 130 4.57 1.03 -16.76
N LEU A 131 4.03 1.02 -15.53
CA LEU A 131 3.86 2.25 -14.75
C LEU A 131 5.21 2.89 -14.42
N GLY A 132 6.21 2.09 -14.01
CA GLY A 132 7.56 2.57 -13.76
C GLY A 132 8.23 3.14 -14.99
N LYS A 133 8.11 2.47 -16.13
CA LYS A 133 8.63 2.95 -17.43
C LYS A 133 7.94 4.25 -17.84
N PHE A 134 6.60 4.31 -17.75
CA PHE A 134 5.84 5.50 -18.10
C PHE A 134 6.29 6.72 -17.31
N LEU A 135 6.41 6.61 -16.00
CA LEU A 135 6.85 7.73 -15.15
C LEU A 135 8.30 8.14 -15.39
N THR A 136 9.20 7.18 -15.68
CA THR A 136 10.58 7.47 -16.02
C THR A 136 10.71 8.18 -17.37
N GLN A 137 9.90 7.81 -18.35
CA GLN A 137 9.92 8.37 -19.70
C GLN A 137 9.16 9.71 -19.83
N ASN A 138 8.29 10.02 -18.86
CA ASN A 138 7.48 11.23 -18.86
C ASN A 138 7.72 12.06 -17.58
N PRO A 139 8.93 12.63 -17.43
CA PRO A 139 9.26 13.46 -16.27
C PRO A 139 8.33 14.67 -16.24
N GLY A 140 7.76 14.97 -15.08
CA GLY A 140 6.84 16.07 -14.88
C GLY A 140 5.36 15.76 -15.19
N VAL A 141 5.00 14.52 -15.54
CA VAL A 141 3.59 14.13 -15.70
C VAL A 141 2.82 14.18 -14.38
N LEU A 142 3.49 13.92 -13.25
CA LEU A 142 2.94 14.14 -11.92
C LEU A 142 3.24 15.56 -11.43
N LYS A 143 2.42 16.09 -10.53
CA LYS A 143 2.63 17.42 -9.93
C LYS A 143 3.92 17.49 -9.11
N ARG A 144 4.34 16.39 -8.52
CA ARG A 144 5.58 16.26 -7.75
C ARG A 144 6.27 14.94 -8.05
N PRO A 145 7.59 14.84 -7.86
CA PRO A 145 8.33 13.61 -8.08
C PRO A 145 7.75 12.44 -7.27
N VAL A 146 7.85 11.23 -7.82
CA VAL A 146 7.52 10.01 -7.06
C VAL A 146 8.45 9.90 -5.86
N VAL A 147 7.86 9.69 -4.69
CA VAL A 147 8.62 9.44 -3.47
C VAL A 147 8.70 7.95 -3.22
N ILE A 148 9.91 7.40 -3.20
CA ILE A 148 10.16 5.99 -2.93
C ILE A 148 10.87 5.86 -1.59
N ARG A 149 10.25 5.14 -0.65
CA ARG A 149 10.80 4.83 0.66
C ARG A 149 10.98 3.33 0.82
N SER A 150 11.90 2.90 1.68
CA SER A 150 11.89 1.51 2.14
C SER A 150 10.57 1.19 2.86
N HIS A 151 10.23 -0.08 3.01
CA HIS A 151 9.02 -0.48 3.74
C HIS A 151 8.98 0.09 5.16
N GLY A 152 10.09 -0.01 5.90
CA GLY A 152 10.21 0.59 7.23
C GLY A 152 10.20 2.12 7.20
N GLY A 153 10.84 2.73 6.20
CA GLY A 153 10.83 4.19 6.01
C GLY A 153 9.43 4.73 5.71
N ARG A 154 8.60 3.97 4.99
CA ARG A 154 7.20 4.34 4.75
C ARG A 154 6.37 4.28 6.04
N ALA A 155 6.51 3.20 6.82
CA ALA A 155 5.84 3.07 8.11
C ALA A 155 6.23 4.24 9.04
N ARG A 156 7.53 4.51 9.18
CA ARG A 156 8.02 5.65 9.95
C ARG A 156 7.41 6.97 9.48
N ALA A 157 7.34 7.20 8.17
CA ALA A 157 6.83 8.46 7.62
C ALA A 157 5.34 8.66 7.92
N ILE A 158 4.56 7.58 7.95
CA ILE A 158 3.14 7.60 8.37
C ILE A 158 3.05 7.88 9.87
N GLU A 159 3.79 7.15 10.70
CA GLU A 159 3.78 7.31 12.16
C GLU A 159 4.24 8.69 12.61
N SER A 160 5.22 9.28 11.91
CA SER A 160 5.71 10.62 12.21
C SER A 160 4.81 11.75 11.67
N GLY A 161 3.78 11.43 10.87
CA GLY A 161 2.92 12.42 10.21
C GLY A 161 3.54 13.09 8.98
N GLU A 162 4.70 12.62 8.51
CA GLU A 162 5.33 13.08 7.27
C GLU A 162 4.46 12.69 6.05
N VAL A 163 3.89 11.49 6.08
CA VAL A 163 2.86 11.03 5.15
C VAL A 163 1.53 10.98 5.90
N HIS A 164 0.60 11.83 5.50
CA HIS A 164 -0.77 11.82 6.00
C HIS A 164 -1.63 10.97 5.07
N ILE A 165 -2.44 10.09 5.64
CA ILE A 165 -3.41 9.27 4.92
C ILE A 165 -4.81 9.73 5.29
N ASP A 166 -5.56 10.27 4.32
CA ASP A 166 -6.94 10.66 4.54
C ASP A 166 -7.85 9.42 4.61
N VAL A 167 -7.72 8.51 3.64
CA VAL A 167 -8.50 7.26 3.62
C VAL A 167 -7.62 6.07 3.27
N ALA A 168 -7.67 5.04 4.11
CA ALA A 168 -7.03 3.75 3.85
C ALA A 168 -8.07 2.73 3.37
N PHE A 169 -7.93 2.27 2.11
CA PHE A 169 -8.70 1.16 1.57
C PHE A 169 -7.88 -0.12 1.63
N MET A 170 -8.23 -0.99 2.58
CA MET A 170 -7.45 -2.19 2.89
C MET A 170 -8.21 -3.44 2.47
N GLY A 171 -7.69 -4.16 1.46
CA GLY A 171 -8.17 -5.49 1.13
C GLY A 171 -7.89 -6.47 2.29
N ALA A 172 -8.86 -7.21 2.73
CA ALA A 172 -8.68 -8.25 3.73
C ALA A 172 -9.42 -9.52 3.33
N PRO A 173 -8.71 -10.65 3.18
CA PRO A 173 -9.31 -11.95 2.82
C PRO A 173 -10.44 -12.41 3.72
N THR A 174 -10.50 -11.94 4.96
CA THR A 174 -11.63 -12.19 5.87
C THR A 174 -11.79 -11.02 6.82
N ALA A 175 -13.04 -10.60 7.02
CA ALA A 175 -13.42 -9.58 7.99
C ALA A 175 -14.73 -9.93 8.69
N ASP A 176 -15.01 -9.25 9.80
CA ASP A 176 -16.31 -9.33 10.49
C ASP A 176 -17.06 -7.99 10.45
N PRO A 177 -18.37 -7.96 10.76
CA PRO A 177 -19.18 -6.74 10.73
C PRO A 177 -18.73 -5.63 11.69
N ARG A 178 -17.86 -5.93 12.64
CA ARG A 178 -17.29 -4.96 13.58
C ARG A 178 -16.02 -4.31 13.02
N GLY A 179 -15.42 -4.90 11.98
CA GLY A 179 -14.20 -4.42 11.34
C GLY A 179 -12.93 -5.14 11.75
N ASN A 180 -12.98 -6.23 12.55
CA ASN A 180 -11.80 -7.06 12.72
C ASN A 180 -11.46 -7.74 11.39
N ALA A 181 -10.18 -7.74 10.99
CA ALA A 181 -9.77 -8.27 9.71
C ALA A 181 -8.48 -9.10 9.80
N THR A 182 -8.39 -10.12 8.95
CA THR A 182 -7.22 -11.01 8.86
C THR A 182 -6.90 -11.39 7.42
N GLY A 183 -5.62 -11.61 7.13
CA GLY A 183 -5.17 -12.09 5.83
C GLY A 183 -4.98 -13.61 5.76
N ARG A 184 -5.27 -14.35 6.83
CA ARG A 184 -4.90 -15.77 6.94
C ARG A 184 -5.99 -16.76 6.53
N MET A 185 -7.19 -16.28 6.29
CA MET A 185 -8.37 -17.10 6.00
C MET A 185 -9.06 -16.60 4.74
N GLY A 186 -9.92 -17.44 4.15
CA GLY A 186 -10.68 -17.12 2.95
C GLY A 186 -9.95 -17.51 1.65
N LYS A 187 -10.67 -17.39 0.52
CA LYS A 187 -10.17 -17.76 -0.81
C LYS A 187 -9.01 -16.90 -1.29
N SER A 188 -8.94 -15.66 -0.83
CA SER A 188 -7.89 -14.68 -1.17
C SER A 188 -6.79 -14.59 -0.11
N ALA A 189 -6.59 -15.64 0.71
CA ALA A 189 -5.63 -15.63 1.81
C ALA A 189 -4.23 -15.22 1.33
N CYS A 190 -3.66 -14.19 1.98
CA CYS A 190 -2.38 -13.58 1.62
C CYS A 190 -1.32 -13.65 2.74
N GLY A 191 -1.68 -14.22 3.89
CA GLY A 191 -0.84 -14.31 5.08
C GLY A 191 -1.01 -13.12 6.04
N ALA A 192 0.09 -12.64 6.61
CA ALA A 192 0.05 -11.46 7.47
C ALA A 192 -0.26 -10.21 6.66
N LEU A 193 -1.10 -9.32 7.19
CA LEU A 193 -1.41 -8.03 6.55
C LEU A 193 -0.27 -7.01 6.66
N GLY A 194 0.74 -7.31 7.46
CA GLY A 194 1.99 -6.55 7.52
C GLY A 194 1.80 -5.07 7.80
N TYR A 195 2.34 -4.23 6.94
CA TYR A 195 2.31 -2.77 7.07
C TYR A 195 0.92 -2.14 6.88
N ALA A 196 -0.09 -2.89 6.43
CA ALA A 196 -1.47 -2.42 6.40
C ALA A 196 -1.98 -1.99 7.79
N LYS A 197 -1.38 -2.56 8.86
CA LYS A 197 -1.66 -2.15 10.25
C LYS A 197 -1.31 -0.70 10.52
N VAL A 198 -0.17 -0.24 9.99
CA VAL A 198 0.25 1.16 10.17
C VAL A 198 -0.70 2.08 9.42
N ASP A 199 -1.05 1.73 8.20
CA ASP A 199 -1.98 2.51 7.39
C ASP A 199 -3.35 2.64 8.09
N SER A 200 -3.93 1.51 8.54
CA SER A 200 -5.22 1.52 9.23
C SER A 200 -5.18 2.23 10.59
N HIS A 201 -4.05 2.16 11.29
CA HIS A 201 -3.92 2.80 12.60
C HIS A 201 -3.81 4.33 12.50
N TYR A 202 -3.19 4.85 11.43
CA TYR A 202 -2.88 6.29 11.30
C TYR A 202 -3.71 7.03 10.24
N ALA A 203 -4.50 6.34 9.44
CA ALA A 203 -5.43 7.00 8.51
C ALA A 203 -6.56 7.72 9.25
N ASP A 204 -7.08 8.79 8.66
CA ASP A 204 -8.25 9.48 9.22
C ASP A 204 -9.50 8.60 9.14
N THR A 205 -9.64 7.85 8.04
CA THR A 205 -10.71 6.86 7.84
C THR A 205 -10.13 5.56 7.28
N THR A 206 -10.57 4.43 7.82
CA THR A 206 -10.19 3.10 7.33
C THR A 206 -11.39 2.31 6.84
N VAL A 207 -11.32 1.84 5.60
CA VAL A 207 -12.30 0.98 4.95
C VAL A 207 -11.68 -0.37 4.70
N ILE A 208 -12.25 -1.44 5.25
CA ILE A 208 -11.90 -2.81 4.91
C ILE A 208 -12.77 -3.27 3.74
N ILE A 209 -12.13 -3.83 2.71
CA ILE A 209 -12.81 -4.47 1.57
C ILE A 209 -12.49 -5.96 1.66
N THR A 210 -13.50 -6.80 1.75
CA THR A 210 -13.38 -8.24 1.96
C THR A 210 -14.21 -9.03 0.97
N ASP A 211 -13.81 -10.27 0.68
CA ASP A 211 -14.59 -11.24 -0.09
C ASP A 211 -15.00 -12.46 0.74
N ASN A 212 -14.91 -12.32 2.07
CA ASN A 212 -15.36 -13.33 3.03
C ASN A 212 -15.73 -12.64 4.36
N LEU A 213 -16.99 -12.25 4.46
CA LEU A 213 -17.55 -11.69 5.68
C LEU A 213 -18.03 -12.83 6.60
N VAL A 214 -17.50 -12.87 7.83
CA VAL A 214 -17.82 -13.89 8.84
C VAL A 214 -18.40 -13.23 10.10
N ASP A 215 -19.06 -14.01 10.96
CA ASP A 215 -19.67 -13.46 12.18
C ASP A 215 -18.63 -12.85 13.12
N TYR A 216 -17.43 -13.44 13.22
CA TYR A 216 -16.36 -12.96 14.08
C TYR A 216 -14.98 -13.46 13.66
N VAL A 217 -14.00 -12.56 13.67
CA VAL A 217 -12.59 -12.87 13.40
C VAL A 217 -11.79 -12.93 14.70
N HIS A 218 -11.43 -14.15 15.15
CA HIS A 218 -10.71 -14.34 16.42
C HIS A 218 -9.25 -13.85 16.38
N ASN A 219 -8.53 -14.15 15.31
CA ASN A 219 -7.10 -13.84 15.17
C ASN A 219 -6.91 -12.70 14.15
N TYR A 220 -7.43 -11.54 14.46
CA TYR A 220 -7.33 -10.38 13.60
C TYR A 220 -5.92 -9.80 13.54
N ALA A 221 -5.56 -9.29 12.38
CA ALA A 221 -4.36 -8.48 12.17
C ALA A 221 -4.66 -6.99 12.28
N ILE A 222 -5.85 -6.57 11.82
CA ILE A 222 -6.37 -5.21 11.97
C ILE A 222 -7.55 -5.29 12.94
N PRO A 223 -7.48 -4.57 14.07
CA PRO A 223 -8.56 -4.58 15.06
C PRO A 223 -9.71 -3.67 14.63
N GLN A 224 -10.92 -3.98 15.09
CA GLN A 224 -12.10 -3.15 14.87
C GLN A 224 -11.94 -1.69 15.30
N THR A 225 -11.04 -1.43 16.24
CA THR A 225 -10.77 -0.08 16.77
C THR A 225 -10.06 0.84 15.75
N ASP A 226 -9.50 0.26 14.69
CA ASP A 226 -8.82 0.99 13.62
C ASP A 226 -9.64 1.05 12.32
N VAL A 227 -10.88 0.54 12.34
CA VAL A 227 -11.71 0.41 11.15
C VAL A 227 -13.00 1.19 11.31
N ASP A 228 -13.38 1.97 10.31
CA ASP A 228 -14.64 2.73 10.29
C ASP A 228 -15.73 1.99 9.51
N TYR A 229 -15.38 1.41 8.36
CA TYR A 229 -16.33 0.75 7.48
C TYR A 229 -15.79 -0.57 6.94
N VAL A 230 -16.72 -1.46 6.59
CA VAL A 230 -16.45 -2.74 5.93
C VAL A 230 -17.32 -2.83 4.69
N VAL A 231 -16.76 -3.29 3.58
CA VAL A 231 -17.50 -3.56 2.34
C VAL A 231 -17.22 -4.99 1.92
N GLU A 232 -18.28 -5.78 1.73
CA GLU A 232 -18.15 -7.09 1.12
C GLU A 232 -18.27 -6.99 -0.40
N VAL A 233 -17.38 -7.68 -1.11
CA VAL A 233 -17.34 -7.76 -2.57
C VAL A 233 -17.21 -9.21 -3.02
N GLU A 234 -17.50 -9.50 -4.28
CA GLU A 234 -17.39 -10.86 -4.82
C GLU A 234 -15.95 -11.41 -4.75
N SER A 235 -14.96 -10.59 -5.06
CA SER A 235 -13.53 -10.95 -4.97
C SER A 235 -12.67 -9.72 -4.75
N ILE A 236 -11.70 -9.83 -3.84
CA ILE A 236 -10.68 -8.79 -3.61
C ILE A 236 -9.42 -9.03 -4.44
N GLY A 237 -9.30 -10.18 -5.11
CA GLY A 237 -8.13 -10.48 -5.91
C GLY A 237 -8.14 -11.87 -6.54
N ASP A 238 -7.15 -12.09 -7.42
CA ASP A 238 -6.86 -13.38 -8.02
C ASP A 238 -5.99 -14.22 -7.08
N PRO A 239 -6.48 -15.38 -6.57
CA PRO A 239 -5.70 -16.23 -5.68
C PRO A 239 -4.36 -16.68 -6.26
N GLU A 240 -4.26 -16.94 -7.57
CA GLU A 240 -3.00 -17.32 -8.22
C GLU A 240 -2.00 -16.16 -8.21
N GLY A 241 -2.44 -14.94 -8.51
CA GLY A 241 -1.64 -13.73 -8.43
C GLY A 241 -1.22 -13.36 -7.01
N ILE A 242 -2.05 -13.67 -6.02
CA ILE A 242 -1.75 -13.48 -4.59
C ILE A 242 -0.72 -14.49 -4.10
N ALA A 243 -0.88 -15.77 -4.44
CA ALA A 243 0.01 -16.85 -4.00
C ALA A 243 1.36 -16.86 -4.72
N SER A 244 1.43 -16.25 -5.91
CA SER A 244 2.60 -16.35 -6.77
C SER A 244 3.85 -15.71 -6.19
N GLY A 245 4.96 -16.41 -6.30
CA GLY A 245 6.33 -15.88 -6.19
C GLY A 245 7.02 -16.01 -4.83
N ALA A 246 6.34 -16.38 -3.75
CA ALA A 246 6.99 -16.57 -2.46
C ALA A 246 7.56 -18.01 -2.26
N VAL A 247 7.21 -18.96 -3.12
CA VAL A 247 7.54 -20.38 -2.98
C VAL A 247 8.10 -21.02 -4.26
N GLY A 248 8.46 -20.24 -5.26
CA GLY A 248 9.05 -20.77 -6.50
C GLY A 248 10.57 -20.82 -6.42
N PHE A 249 11.14 -22.02 -6.63
CA PHE A 249 12.58 -22.14 -6.86
C PHE A 249 12.89 -21.72 -8.30
N THR A 250 13.98 -20.97 -8.47
CA THR A 250 14.48 -20.63 -9.81
C THR A 250 14.82 -21.89 -10.62
N LYS A 251 14.49 -21.87 -11.91
CA LYS A 251 14.90 -22.91 -12.86
C LYS A 251 16.10 -22.47 -13.70
N ASN A 252 16.62 -21.27 -13.48
CA ASN A 252 17.78 -20.76 -14.17
C ASN A 252 19.06 -21.45 -13.64
N PRO A 253 19.82 -22.19 -14.48
CA PRO A 253 20.96 -22.96 -14.03
C PRO A 253 22.08 -22.10 -13.41
N ILE A 254 22.26 -20.84 -13.88
CA ILE A 254 23.23 -19.92 -13.32
C ILE A 254 22.84 -19.51 -11.90
N GLN A 255 21.57 -19.19 -11.68
CA GLN A 255 21.07 -18.81 -10.36
C GLN A 255 21.08 -19.98 -9.38
N ILE A 256 20.80 -21.21 -9.84
CA ILE A 256 20.95 -22.44 -9.04
C ILE A 256 22.40 -22.59 -8.62
N LYS A 257 23.37 -22.47 -9.57
CA LYS A 257 24.78 -22.60 -9.25
C LYS A 257 25.28 -21.53 -8.28
N ILE A 258 24.80 -20.30 -8.40
CA ILE A 258 25.09 -19.23 -7.42
C ILE A 258 24.57 -19.60 -6.04
N ALA A 259 23.35 -20.12 -5.95
CA ALA A 259 22.76 -20.54 -4.68
C ALA A 259 23.52 -21.70 -4.03
N GLU A 260 23.94 -22.70 -4.82
CA GLU A 260 24.77 -23.81 -4.35
C GLU A 260 26.11 -23.32 -3.76
N LEU A 261 26.84 -22.49 -4.52
CA LEU A 261 28.13 -21.94 -4.08
C LEU A 261 27.99 -21.05 -2.83
N ALA A 262 26.91 -20.27 -2.75
CA ALA A 262 26.62 -19.47 -1.56
C ALA A 262 26.33 -20.36 -0.36
N GLY A 263 25.55 -21.44 -0.54
CA GLY A 263 25.27 -22.43 0.51
C GLY A 263 26.53 -23.13 1.01
N GLU A 264 27.38 -23.60 0.08
CA GLU A 264 28.67 -24.21 0.43
C GLU A 264 29.59 -23.24 1.22
N PHE A 265 29.65 -21.97 0.78
CA PHE A 265 30.44 -20.96 1.49
C PHE A 265 29.92 -20.71 2.91
N LEU A 266 28.61 -20.58 3.08
CA LEU A 266 27.99 -20.34 4.41
C LEU A 266 28.20 -21.52 5.34
N ASP A 267 28.16 -22.76 4.82
CA ASP A 267 28.42 -23.98 5.59
C ASP A 267 29.88 -24.03 6.02
N GLN A 268 30.84 -23.84 5.10
CA GLN A 268 32.26 -23.80 5.39
C GLN A 268 32.64 -22.69 6.38
N ALA A 269 31.98 -21.55 6.30
CA ALA A 269 32.15 -20.43 7.23
C ALA A 269 31.52 -20.70 8.62
N GLY A 270 30.80 -21.82 8.79
CA GLY A 270 30.11 -22.17 10.03
C GLY A 270 29.01 -21.21 10.42
N ILE A 271 28.45 -20.49 9.45
CA ILE A 271 27.36 -19.53 9.67
C ILE A 271 26.02 -20.24 9.76
N ILE A 272 25.84 -21.33 8.98
CA ILE A 272 24.64 -22.15 9.02
C ILE A 272 24.83 -23.21 10.10
N LYS A 273 24.48 -22.86 11.31
CA LYS A 273 24.39 -23.81 12.43
C LYS A 273 22.98 -23.78 12.99
N ASP A 274 22.27 -24.88 12.88
CA ASP A 274 20.93 -25.07 13.49
C ASP A 274 19.95 -23.90 13.18
N LEU A 275 20.09 -23.26 12.02
CA LEU A 275 19.18 -22.22 11.57
C LEU A 275 17.82 -22.84 11.30
N SER A 276 16.89 -22.63 12.22
CA SER A 276 15.47 -22.85 11.93
C SER A 276 15.03 -21.86 10.87
N LEU A 277 14.90 -22.33 9.63
CA LEU A 277 14.37 -21.56 8.51
C LEU A 277 12.87 -21.22 8.67
N ILE A 278 12.26 -21.59 9.78
CA ILE A 278 10.83 -21.34 10.08
C ILE A 278 10.54 -19.83 10.21
N HIS A 279 11.53 -19.02 10.47
CA HIS A 279 11.38 -17.57 10.68
C HIS A 279 11.79 -16.72 9.48
N ILE A 280 12.18 -17.35 8.37
CA ILE A 280 12.42 -16.69 7.09
C ILE A 280 11.27 -16.98 6.15
#